data_f7dd29cc8d040d9a3d8c2eefaec495d2
#
_entry.id   f7dd29cc8d040d9a3d8c2eefaec495d2
#
_cell.length_a   1.000
_cell.length_b   1.000
_cell.length_c   1.000
_cell.angle_alpha   90.00
_cell.angle_beta   90.00
_cell.angle_gamma   90.00
#
_symmetry.space_group_name_H-M   'P 1'
#
loop_
_entity.id
_entity.type
_entity.pdbx_description
1 polymer ?
#
loop_
_entity_poly.entity_id
_entity_poly.type
_entity_poly.pdbx_seq_one_letter_code
_entity_poly.pdbx_strand_id
1 'polypeptide(L)'
;MIPPGEFRKIRAFRDGRVTVQAATTKRRARIPAMLPPTSSVQAEIAAAVDEYQAHGNPAALRSRLQEIAGAATPDALITAVEPYRDIPEVAAPVYEEIVAAQPSNARALVILANAYWLTGRGPDVVGDLASRAIAADATNRGGWHLWALSESDPRQRVTRWQQVIARFPTDDLARAALADNATALAGAEQDYDALDLAIETYEQLLKTAQNPDQIEAINSALSALRAWKF
;
A
#
# COMPACT_ATOMS: atom_id res chain seq x y z
N MET A 1 -3.25 -4.64 30.26
CA MET A 1 -2.44 -3.75 29.41
C MET A 1 -1.59 -4.63 28.51
N ILE A 2 -1.98 -4.79 27.24
CA ILE A 2 -1.24 -5.61 26.26
C ILE A 2 -0.11 -4.73 25.71
N PRO A 3 1.15 -5.20 25.69
CA PRO A 3 2.26 -4.39 25.24
C PRO A 3 2.14 -4.05 23.75
N PRO A 4 2.58 -2.86 23.32
CA PRO A 4 2.40 -2.34 21.95
C PRO A 4 3.04 -3.17 20.82
N GLY A 5 3.70 -4.25 21.14
CA GLY A 5 4.43 -5.10 20.19
C GLY A 5 3.63 -6.21 19.51
N GLU A 6 2.48 -6.60 20.05
CA GLU A 6 1.71 -7.73 19.49
C GLU A 6 0.83 -7.34 18.29
N PHE A 7 0.43 -6.08 18.19
CA PHE A 7 -0.34 -5.57 17.04
C PHE A 7 0.43 -5.50 15.72
N ARG A 8 1.75 -5.69 15.73
CA ARG A 8 2.56 -5.73 14.50
C ARG A 8 2.43 -7.01 13.68
N LYS A 9 1.80 -8.05 14.21
CA LYS A 9 1.71 -9.35 13.54
C LYS A 9 0.65 -9.44 12.43
N ILE A 10 -0.34 -8.53 12.41
CA ILE A 10 -1.45 -8.58 11.45
C ILE A 10 -1.17 -7.76 10.17
N ARG A 11 -0.08 -6.99 10.12
CA ARG A 11 0.25 -6.07 9.02
C ARG A 11 0.73 -6.69 7.70
N ALA A 12 0.70 -8.00 7.55
CA ALA A 12 1.25 -8.67 6.37
C ALA A 12 0.21 -9.48 5.59
N PHE A 13 -0.90 -8.85 5.20
CA PHE A 13 -1.77 -9.36 4.15
C PHE A 13 -1.31 -8.82 2.78
N ARG A 14 -0.19 -9.31 2.30
CA ARG A 14 0.24 -9.15 0.91
C ARG A 14 0.42 -10.55 0.34
N ASP A 15 -0.35 -10.89 -0.69
CA ASP A 15 -0.23 -12.10 -1.51
C ASP A 15 -0.43 -13.45 -0.79
N GLY A 16 -1.29 -13.53 0.23
CA GLY A 16 -1.65 -14.83 0.84
C GLY A 16 -0.51 -15.53 1.58
N ARG A 17 0.59 -14.85 1.88
CA ARG A 17 1.68 -15.37 2.69
C ARG A 17 1.91 -14.51 3.91
N VAL A 18 1.64 -15.09 5.09
CA VAL A 18 2.09 -14.54 6.37
C VAL A 18 3.60 -14.69 6.42
N THR A 19 4.33 -13.62 6.11
CA THR A 19 5.76 -13.57 6.42
C THR A 19 5.94 -12.84 7.74
N VAL A 20 6.15 -13.60 8.81
CA VAL A 20 6.69 -13.10 10.06
C VAL A 20 8.10 -12.61 9.76
N GLN A 21 8.29 -11.31 9.60
CA GLN A 21 9.64 -10.73 9.57
C GLN A 21 9.94 -10.11 10.93
N ALA A 22 10.79 -10.83 11.68
CA ALA A 22 11.56 -10.25 12.78
C ALA A 22 12.41 -9.09 12.22
N ALA A 23 12.54 -8.05 13.04
CA ALA A 23 13.27 -6.85 12.76
C ALA A 23 14.72 -7.10 12.34
N THR A 24 15.21 -6.13 11.58
CA THR A 24 16.62 -5.84 11.30
C THR A 24 17.37 -6.77 10.35
N THR A 25 17.20 -6.49 9.07
CA THR A 25 18.33 -6.28 8.15
C THR A 25 17.75 -5.56 6.93
N LYS A 26 18.30 -4.41 6.56
CA LYS A 26 18.03 -3.75 5.27
C LYS A 26 18.40 -4.74 4.16
N ARG A 27 17.51 -5.67 3.83
CA ARG A 27 17.61 -6.43 2.59
C ARG A 27 17.22 -5.46 1.49
N ARG A 28 18.22 -4.92 0.80
CA ARG A 28 18.05 -4.33 -0.53
C ARG A 28 17.16 -5.30 -1.31
N ALA A 29 15.99 -4.82 -1.75
CA ALA A 29 15.14 -5.59 -2.63
C ALA A 29 16.02 -6.03 -3.83
N ARG A 30 16.14 -7.34 -4.04
CA ARG A 30 16.91 -7.87 -5.17
C ARG A 30 16.03 -7.67 -6.39
N ILE A 31 16.41 -6.70 -7.22
CA ILE A 31 15.73 -6.45 -8.48
C ILE A 31 15.92 -7.70 -9.35
N PRO A 32 14.85 -8.31 -9.88
CA PRO A 32 14.97 -9.52 -10.71
C PRO A 32 15.83 -9.25 -11.95
N ALA A 33 16.65 -10.23 -12.34
CA ALA A 33 17.39 -10.17 -13.60
C ALA A 33 16.37 -10.06 -14.75
N MET A 34 16.47 -8.96 -15.52
CA MET A 34 15.53 -8.66 -16.60
C MET A 34 15.88 -9.38 -17.90
N LEU A 35 14.80 -9.67 -18.67
CA LEU A 35 14.90 -9.93 -20.11
C LEU A 35 15.53 -8.71 -20.80
N PRO A 36 16.26 -8.92 -21.92
CA PRO A 36 16.90 -7.82 -22.65
C PRO A 36 15.85 -6.76 -23.04
N PRO A 37 16.17 -5.48 -22.88
CA PRO A 37 15.26 -4.39 -23.13
C PRO A 37 14.87 -4.33 -24.61
N THR A 38 13.57 -4.12 -24.87
CA THR A 38 12.98 -4.08 -26.21
C THR A 38 12.92 -2.67 -26.79
N SER A 39 13.13 -1.64 -25.97
CA SER A 39 13.14 -0.23 -26.38
C SER A 39 14.33 0.53 -25.78
N SER A 40 14.70 1.68 -26.37
CA SER A 40 15.78 2.52 -25.84
C SER A 40 15.46 3.03 -24.42
N VAL A 41 14.22 3.45 -24.16
CA VAL A 41 13.79 3.93 -22.85
C VAL A 41 13.88 2.83 -21.78
N GLN A 42 13.49 1.61 -22.11
CA GLN A 42 13.60 0.47 -21.21
C GLN A 42 15.06 0.14 -20.91
N ALA A 43 15.94 0.21 -21.92
CA ALA A 43 17.38 0.00 -21.73
C ALA A 43 18.00 1.07 -20.82
N GLU A 44 17.60 2.33 -20.99
CA GLU A 44 18.09 3.43 -20.19
C GLU A 44 17.64 3.34 -18.72
N ILE A 45 16.36 3.00 -18.47
CA ILE A 45 15.86 2.75 -17.10
C ILE A 45 16.61 1.57 -16.47
N ALA A 46 16.80 0.45 -17.21
CA ALA A 46 17.55 -0.70 -16.72
C ALA A 46 19.00 -0.32 -16.34
N ALA A 47 19.68 0.42 -17.20
CA ALA A 47 21.05 0.87 -16.92
C ALA A 47 21.13 1.79 -15.67
N ALA A 48 20.17 2.70 -15.49
CA ALA A 48 20.10 3.55 -14.30
C ALA A 48 19.86 2.73 -13.01
N VAL A 49 19.05 1.69 -13.09
CA VAL A 49 18.79 0.77 -11.98
C VAL A 49 20.04 -0.07 -11.66
N ASP A 50 20.73 -0.60 -12.67
CA ASP A 50 21.97 -1.38 -12.50
C ASP A 50 23.08 -0.52 -11.85
N GLU A 51 23.21 0.74 -12.29
CA GLU A 51 24.15 1.69 -11.68
C GLU A 51 23.82 1.96 -10.21
N TYR A 52 22.54 2.13 -9.90
CA TYR A 52 22.07 2.28 -8.52
C TYR A 52 22.36 1.06 -7.66
N GLN A 53 22.20 -0.14 -8.21
CA GLN A 53 22.54 -1.38 -7.49
C GLN A 53 24.04 -1.46 -7.19
N ALA A 54 24.88 -1.05 -8.14
CA ALA A 54 26.32 -1.10 -8.00
C ALA A 54 26.85 -0.07 -6.98
N HIS A 55 26.31 1.16 -6.98
CA HIS A 55 26.90 2.28 -6.25
C HIS A 55 26.05 2.77 -5.07
N GLY A 56 24.75 2.45 -5.04
CA GLY A 56 23.83 2.78 -3.92
C GLY A 56 23.50 4.26 -3.77
N ASN A 57 23.57 5.05 -4.86
CA ASN A 57 23.27 6.49 -4.83
C ASN A 57 21.83 6.79 -5.28
N PRO A 58 20.89 7.04 -4.34
CA PRO A 58 19.48 7.29 -4.69
C PRO A 58 19.26 8.65 -5.37
N ALA A 59 20.10 9.64 -5.10
CA ALA A 59 19.98 10.94 -5.75
C ALA A 59 20.37 10.88 -7.23
N ALA A 60 21.44 10.18 -7.55
CA ALA A 60 21.86 9.95 -8.93
C ALA A 60 20.80 9.14 -9.70
N LEU A 61 20.26 8.07 -9.11
CA LEU A 61 19.14 7.32 -9.69
C LEU A 61 17.97 8.23 -10.03
N ARG A 62 17.52 9.03 -9.04
CA ARG A 62 16.37 9.95 -9.23
C ARG A 62 16.62 10.92 -10.37
N SER A 63 17.77 11.60 -10.40
CA SER A 63 18.11 12.57 -11.46
C SER A 63 18.13 11.89 -12.83
N ARG A 64 18.73 10.71 -12.94
CA ARG A 64 18.79 9.98 -14.20
C ARG A 64 17.42 9.53 -14.69
N LEU A 65 16.56 9.04 -13.80
CA LEU A 65 15.20 8.65 -14.15
C LEU A 65 14.33 9.85 -14.57
N GLN A 66 14.50 11.01 -13.93
CA GLN A 66 13.82 12.25 -14.34
C GLN A 66 14.27 12.74 -15.73
N GLU A 67 15.57 12.66 -16.06
CA GLU A 67 16.06 12.98 -17.41
C GLU A 67 15.44 12.05 -18.46
N ILE A 68 15.44 10.73 -18.21
CA ILE A 68 14.85 9.75 -19.13
C ILE A 68 13.33 10.01 -19.28
N ALA A 69 12.63 10.26 -18.17
CA ALA A 69 11.20 10.46 -18.17
C ALA A 69 10.80 11.77 -18.89
N GLY A 70 11.56 12.85 -18.71
CA GLY A 70 11.31 14.12 -19.41
C GLY A 70 11.55 14.07 -20.92
N ALA A 71 12.31 13.08 -21.42
CA ALA A 71 12.60 12.92 -22.84
C ALA A 71 11.69 11.91 -23.56
N ALA A 72 10.92 11.09 -22.84
CA ALA A 72 10.12 10.00 -23.40
C ALA A 72 8.62 10.29 -23.37
N THR A 73 7.87 9.59 -24.22
CA THR A 73 6.40 9.67 -24.18
C THR A 73 5.83 8.89 -23.00
N PRO A 74 4.66 9.30 -22.44
CA PRO A 74 4.03 8.60 -21.30
C PRO A 74 3.80 7.11 -21.56
N ASP A 75 3.39 6.72 -22.75
CA ASP A 75 3.13 5.31 -23.08
C ASP A 75 4.42 4.47 -23.11
N ALA A 76 5.51 5.05 -23.63
CA ALA A 76 6.83 4.42 -23.60
C ALA A 76 7.33 4.27 -22.14
N LEU A 77 7.12 5.27 -21.29
CA LEU A 77 7.46 5.24 -19.88
C LEU A 77 6.67 4.17 -19.11
N ILE A 78 5.35 4.10 -19.31
CA ILE A 78 4.49 3.09 -18.68
C ILE A 78 4.99 1.69 -19.00
N THR A 79 5.32 1.44 -20.28
CA THR A 79 5.83 0.14 -20.72
C THR A 79 7.21 -0.17 -20.11
N ALA A 80 8.09 0.83 -20.14
CA ALA A 80 9.48 0.66 -19.72
C ALA A 80 9.64 0.50 -18.19
N VAL A 81 8.79 1.18 -17.38
CA VAL A 81 8.84 1.15 -15.92
C VAL A 81 8.05 -0.01 -15.30
N GLU A 82 7.19 -0.69 -16.07
CA GLU A 82 6.33 -1.76 -15.55
C GLU A 82 7.08 -2.84 -14.72
N PRO A 83 8.29 -3.31 -15.10
CA PRO A 83 9.05 -4.26 -14.29
C PRO A 83 9.49 -3.73 -12.92
N TYR A 84 9.51 -2.40 -12.76
CA TYR A 84 9.99 -1.70 -11.58
C TYR A 84 8.88 -0.99 -10.80
N ARG A 85 7.62 -1.15 -11.20
CA ARG A 85 6.48 -0.42 -10.60
C ARG A 85 6.34 -0.60 -9.09
N ASP A 86 6.80 -1.73 -8.55
CA ASP A 86 6.75 -2.05 -7.13
C ASP A 86 8.02 -1.62 -6.37
N ILE A 87 8.94 -0.92 -7.05
CA ILE A 87 10.17 -0.36 -6.48
C ILE A 87 9.98 1.15 -6.37
N PRO A 88 9.66 1.68 -5.17
CA PRO A 88 9.24 3.08 -5.02
C PRO A 88 10.29 4.09 -5.50
N GLU A 89 11.57 3.81 -5.32
CA GLU A 89 12.68 4.67 -5.72
C GLU A 89 12.80 4.81 -7.25
N VAL A 90 12.33 3.80 -7.99
CA VAL A 90 12.30 3.81 -9.46
C VAL A 90 10.95 4.31 -9.97
N ALA A 91 9.86 3.83 -9.37
CA ALA A 91 8.50 4.16 -9.80
C ALA A 91 8.19 5.65 -9.60
N ALA A 92 8.52 6.23 -8.44
CA ALA A 92 8.10 7.60 -8.13
C ALA A 92 8.57 8.63 -9.17
N PRO A 93 9.88 8.77 -9.50
CA PRO A 93 10.31 9.81 -10.43
C PRO A 93 9.76 9.62 -11.85
N VAL A 94 9.48 8.39 -12.29
CA VAL A 94 8.93 8.12 -13.62
C VAL A 94 7.42 8.39 -13.64
N TYR A 95 6.69 7.95 -12.60
CA TYR A 95 5.24 8.19 -12.53
C TYR A 95 4.89 9.63 -12.19
N GLU A 96 5.78 10.45 -11.62
CA GLU A 96 5.64 11.89 -11.51
C GLU A 96 5.42 12.52 -12.90
N GLU A 97 6.24 12.16 -13.89
CA GLU A 97 6.13 12.65 -15.27
C GLU A 97 4.90 12.07 -16.01
N ILE A 98 4.61 10.79 -15.82
CA ILE A 98 3.42 10.17 -16.40
C ILE A 98 2.15 10.86 -15.90
N VAL A 99 2.03 11.13 -14.60
CA VAL A 99 0.86 11.82 -14.00
C VAL A 99 0.80 13.29 -14.43
N ALA A 100 1.92 13.95 -14.63
CA ALA A 100 1.96 15.31 -15.16
C ALA A 100 1.40 15.38 -16.59
N ALA A 101 1.76 14.41 -17.43
CA ALA A 101 1.29 14.33 -18.82
C ALA A 101 -0.12 13.75 -18.96
N GLN A 102 -0.52 12.85 -18.06
CA GLN A 102 -1.80 12.14 -18.06
C GLN A 102 -2.50 12.27 -16.69
N PRO A 103 -3.00 13.46 -16.30
CA PRO A 103 -3.48 13.74 -14.94
C PRO A 103 -4.73 12.96 -14.52
N SER A 104 -5.43 12.31 -15.45
CA SER A 104 -6.60 11.46 -15.23
C SER A 104 -6.30 9.96 -15.41
N ASN A 105 -5.04 9.57 -15.50
CA ASN A 105 -4.67 8.15 -15.56
C ASN A 105 -4.75 7.54 -14.15
N ALA A 106 -5.90 6.92 -13.84
CA ALA A 106 -6.18 6.35 -12.50
C ALA A 106 -5.13 5.35 -12.06
N ARG A 107 -4.63 4.49 -12.98
CA ARG A 107 -3.58 3.51 -12.65
C ARG A 107 -2.27 4.19 -12.30
N ALA A 108 -1.87 5.20 -13.06
CA ALA A 108 -0.64 5.94 -12.80
C ALA A 108 -0.71 6.69 -11.46
N LEU A 109 -1.85 7.32 -11.16
CA LEU A 109 -2.10 8.00 -9.88
C LEU A 109 -1.97 7.05 -8.70
N VAL A 110 -2.53 5.83 -8.80
CA VAL A 110 -2.44 4.81 -7.72
C VAL A 110 -1.00 4.33 -7.53
N ILE A 111 -0.25 4.08 -8.60
CA ILE A 111 1.15 3.63 -8.49
C ILE A 111 2.00 4.74 -7.86
N LEU A 112 1.83 5.98 -8.27
CA LEU A 112 2.53 7.12 -7.68
C LEU A 112 2.17 7.31 -6.21
N ALA A 113 0.88 7.26 -5.87
CA ALA A 113 0.41 7.36 -4.49
C ALA A 113 0.98 6.24 -3.60
N ASN A 114 1.03 5.00 -4.09
CA ASN A 114 1.65 3.88 -3.38
C ASN A 114 3.16 4.07 -3.20
N ALA A 115 3.87 4.53 -4.23
CA ALA A 115 5.30 4.83 -4.13
C ALA A 115 5.57 5.95 -3.10
N TYR A 116 4.73 6.97 -3.07
CA TYR A 116 4.82 8.05 -2.09
C TYR A 116 4.51 7.58 -0.66
N TRP A 117 3.51 6.71 -0.49
CA TRP A 117 3.21 6.10 0.80
C TRP A 117 4.42 5.32 1.35
N LEU A 118 5.03 4.48 0.51
CA LEU A 118 6.18 3.66 0.88
C LEU A 118 7.46 4.47 1.15
N THR A 119 7.59 5.66 0.55
CA THR A 119 8.73 6.56 0.75
C THR A 119 8.48 7.65 1.79
N GLY A 120 7.31 7.68 2.44
CA GLY A 120 7.00 8.60 3.52
C GLY A 120 6.77 10.05 3.09
N ARG A 121 6.20 10.28 1.89
CA ARG A 121 5.88 11.63 1.39
C ARG A 121 4.76 12.35 2.14
N GLY A 122 4.13 11.67 3.08
CA GLY A 122 3.06 12.20 3.90
C GLY A 122 1.66 11.85 3.40
N PRO A 123 0.69 11.78 4.35
CA PRO A 123 -0.66 11.32 4.07
C PRO A 123 -1.46 12.26 3.16
N ASP A 124 -1.24 13.57 3.25
CA ASP A 124 -1.98 14.56 2.45
C ASP A 124 -1.72 14.40 0.95
N VAL A 125 -0.46 14.23 0.56
CA VAL A 125 -0.07 14.05 -0.85
C VAL A 125 -0.61 12.72 -1.39
N VAL A 126 -0.55 11.66 -0.58
CA VAL A 126 -1.10 10.34 -0.94
C VAL A 126 -2.62 10.42 -1.08
N GLY A 127 -3.29 11.09 -0.16
CA GLY A 127 -4.76 11.28 -0.17
C GLY A 127 -5.25 12.07 -1.37
N ASP A 128 -4.52 13.10 -1.81
CA ASP A 128 -4.83 13.86 -3.03
C ASP A 128 -4.76 12.95 -4.27
N LEU A 129 -3.64 12.26 -4.46
CA LEU A 129 -3.47 11.34 -5.59
C LEU A 129 -4.52 10.23 -5.60
N ALA A 130 -4.85 9.66 -4.43
CA ALA A 130 -5.87 8.64 -4.30
C ALA A 130 -7.27 9.18 -4.64
N SER A 131 -7.61 10.38 -4.19
CA SER A 131 -8.88 11.05 -4.51
C SER A 131 -9.01 11.32 -6.00
N ARG A 132 -7.94 11.77 -6.65
CA ARG A 132 -7.90 11.97 -8.10
C ARG A 132 -8.03 10.65 -8.85
N ALA A 133 -7.42 9.57 -8.36
CA ALA A 133 -7.56 8.25 -8.96
C ALA A 133 -9.01 7.75 -8.90
N ILE A 134 -9.70 7.93 -7.75
CA ILE A 134 -11.12 7.59 -7.57
C ILE A 134 -12.01 8.44 -8.50
N ALA A 135 -11.72 9.73 -8.64
CA ALA A 135 -12.45 10.61 -9.53
C ALA A 135 -12.29 10.22 -11.01
N ALA A 136 -11.11 9.72 -11.39
CA ALA A 136 -10.84 9.25 -12.76
C ALA A 136 -11.45 7.86 -13.03
N ASP A 137 -11.43 6.98 -12.03
CA ASP A 137 -12.02 5.64 -12.09
C ASP A 137 -12.51 5.21 -10.70
N ALA A 138 -13.82 5.36 -10.47
CA ALA A 138 -14.47 4.99 -9.21
C ALA A 138 -14.46 3.47 -8.94
N THR A 139 -14.08 2.63 -9.91
CA THR A 139 -13.93 1.18 -9.73
C THR A 139 -12.51 0.77 -9.34
N ASN A 140 -11.57 1.72 -9.32
CA ASN A 140 -10.18 1.47 -8.97
C ASN A 140 -10.02 1.23 -7.46
N ARG A 141 -10.01 -0.05 -7.06
CA ARG A 141 -9.88 -0.48 -5.67
C ARG A 141 -8.63 0.07 -4.98
N GLY A 142 -7.50 0.14 -5.70
CA GLY A 142 -6.24 0.67 -5.15
C GLY A 142 -6.34 2.13 -4.72
N GLY A 143 -7.05 2.96 -5.49
CA GLY A 143 -7.34 4.34 -5.13
C GLY A 143 -8.13 4.45 -3.82
N TRP A 144 -9.18 3.65 -3.68
CA TRP A 144 -9.99 3.62 -2.46
C TRP A 144 -9.19 3.16 -1.24
N HIS A 145 -8.31 2.15 -1.38
CA HIS A 145 -7.45 1.70 -0.28
C HIS A 145 -6.48 2.80 0.17
N LEU A 146 -5.80 3.45 -0.77
CA LEU A 146 -4.85 4.53 -0.46
C LEU A 146 -5.55 5.74 0.14
N TRP A 147 -6.77 6.06 -0.32
CA TRP A 147 -7.60 7.12 0.24
C TRP A 147 -7.99 6.84 1.70
N ALA A 148 -8.38 5.62 2.02
CA ALA A 148 -8.71 5.26 3.39
C ALA A 148 -7.44 5.20 4.27
N LEU A 149 -6.35 4.64 3.73
CA LEU A 149 -5.08 4.49 4.43
C LEU A 149 -4.43 5.84 4.79
N SER A 150 -4.57 6.85 3.91
CA SER A 150 -3.98 8.17 4.10
C SER A 150 -4.73 9.08 5.08
N GLU A 151 -5.90 8.66 5.60
CA GLU A 151 -6.60 9.44 6.60
C GLU A 151 -5.86 9.44 7.94
N SER A 152 -5.59 10.63 8.47
CA SER A 152 -4.83 10.80 9.70
C SER A 152 -5.69 10.68 10.96
N ASP A 153 -6.96 11.12 10.88
CA ASP A 153 -7.91 10.99 11.98
C ASP A 153 -8.39 9.53 12.14
N PRO A 154 -8.21 8.89 13.30
CA PRO A 154 -8.56 7.49 13.49
C PRO A 154 -10.05 7.17 13.26
N ARG A 155 -10.97 8.06 13.69
CA ARG A 155 -12.42 7.86 13.51
C ARG A 155 -12.81 8.00 12.04
N GLN A 156 -12.28 9.02 11.36
CA GLN A 156 -12.51 9.20 9.93
C GLN A 156 -11.90 8.05 9.13
N ARG A 157 -10.75 7.54 9.53
CA ARG A 157 -10.12 6.39 8.86
C ARG A 157 -10.98 5.13 8.97
N VAL A 158 -11.56 4.84 10.14
CA VAL A 158 -12.54 3.74 10.30
C VAL A 158 -13.72 3.96 9.36
N THR A 159 -14.29 5.17 9.32
CA THR A 159 -15.40 5.52 8.43
C THR A 159 -15.04 5.32 6.96
N ARG A 160 -13.84 5.72 6.55
CA ARG A 160 -13.37 5.51 5.16
C ARG A 160 -13.25 4.03 4.82
N TRP A 161 -12.73 3.19 5.71
CA TRP A 161 -12.67 1.75 5.49
C TRP A 161 -14.04 1.10 5.40
N GLN A 162 -15.04 1.57 6.17
CA GLN A 162 -16.43 1.15 6.00
C GLN A 162 -16.96 1.49 4.61
N GLN A 163 -16.64 2.67 4.06
CA GLN A 163 -17.02 3.06 2.71
C GLN A 163 -16.33 2.18 1.64
N VAL A 164 -15.06 1.82 1.84
CA VAL A 164 -14.35 0.88 0.96
C VAL A 164 -15.06 -0.46 0.92
N ILE A 165 -15.46 -1.02 2.08
CA ILE A 165 -16.18 -2.30 2.16
C ILE A 165 -17.58 -2.20 1.52
N ALA A 166 -18.28 -1.10 1.74
CA ALA A 166 -19.59 -0.87 1.11
C ALA A 166 -19.46 -0.85 -0.44
N ARG A 167 -18.36 -0.32 -0.95
CA ARG A 167 -18.08 -0.26 -2.40
C ARG A 167 -17.56 -1.59 -2.96
N PHE A 168 -16.76 -2.33 -2.17
CA PHE A 168 -16.13 -3.60 -2.53
C PHE A 168 -16.44 -4.69 -1.47
N PRO A 169 -17.66 -5.26 -1.47
CA PRO A 169 -18.11 -6.14 -0.38
C PRO A 169 -17.33 -7.46 -0.23
N THR A 170 -16.56 -7.87 -1.23
CA THR A 170 -15.74 -9.09 -1.21
C THR A 170 -14.27 -8.81 -0.92
N ASP A 171 -13.92 -7.59 -0.53
CA ASP A 171 -12.53 -7.18 -0.29
C ASP A 171 -12.11 -7.52 1.15
N ASP A 172 -11.50 -8.68 1.34
CA ASP A 172 -11.02 -9.12 2.64
C ASP A 172 -9.84 -8.28 3.18
N LEU A 173 -9.05 -7.64 2.29
CA LEU A 173 -8.01 -6.70 2.72
C LEU A 173 -8.62 -5.44 3.35
N ALA A 174 -9.70 -4.92 2.76
CA ALA A 174 -10.41 -3.77 3.34
C ALA A 174 -11.07 -4.14 4.67
N ARG A 175 -11.64 -5.36 4.79
CA ARG A 175 -12.17 -5.85 6.07
C ARG A 175 -11.09 -5.98 7.13
N ALA A 176 -9.94 -6.55 6.79
CA ALA A 176 -8.83 -6.65 7.72
C ALA A 176 -8.36 -5.25 8.19
N ALA A 177 -8.23 -4.31 7.24
CA ALA A 177 -7.88 -2.94 7.56
C ALA A 177 -8.93 -2.25 8.46
N LEU A 178 -10.24 -2.48 8.22
CA LEU A 178 -11.30 -1.96 9.11
C LEU A 178 -11.16 -2.53 10.51
N ALA A 179 -11.04 -3.85 10.64
CA ALA A 179 -10.93 -4.51 11.94
C ALA A 179 -9.71 -4.01 12.74
N ASP A 180 -8.55 -3.87 12.08
CA ASP A 180 -7.33 -3.35 12.72
C ASP A 180 -7.48 -1.90 13.18
N ASN A 181 -8.08 -1.04 12.33
CA ASN A 181 -8.26 0.37 12.66
C ASN A 181 -9.34 0.57 13.73
N ALA A 182 -10.44 -0.20 13.71
CA ALA A 182 -11.46 -0.19 14.75
C ALA A 182 -10.89 -0.69 16.09
N THR A 183 -10.06 -1.74 16.08
CA THR A 183 -9.33 -2.21 17.26
C THR A 183 -8.43 -1.12 17.85
N ALA A 184 -7.66 -0.44 17.00
CA ALA A 184 -6.76 0.62 17.43
C ALA A 184 -7.55 1.81 18.03
N LEU A 185 -8.67 2.19 17.42
CA LEU A 185 -9.55 3.24 17.89
C LEU A 185 -10.18 2.86 19.25
N ALA A 186 -10.71 1.64 19.37
CA ALA A 186 -11.31 1.12 20.61
C ALA A 186 -10.32 1.19 21.77
N GLY A 187 -9.07 0.76 21.56
CA GLY A 187 -8.06 0.80 22.61
C GLY A 187 -7.55 2.20 22.95
N ALA A 188 -7.48 3.10 21.97
CA ALA A 188 -6.99 4.47 22.19
C ALA A 188 -8.03 5.34 22.91
N GLU A 189 -9.31 5.17 22.60
CA GLU A 189 -10.39 6.03 23.09
C GLU A 189 -11.32 5.35 24.08
N GLN A 190 -11.07 4.07 24.41
CA GLN A 190 -11.94 3.23 25.26
C GLN A 190 -13.37 3.17 24.69
N ASP A 191 -13.47 3.04 23.38
CA ASP A 191 -14.71 3.13 22.61
C ASP A 191 -15.29 1.72 22.38
N TYR A 192 -16.41 1.43 23.06
CA TYR A 192 -17.10 0.14 22.94
C TYR A 192 -17.74 -0.07 21.57
N ASP A 193 -18.23 0.98 20.90
CA ASP A 193 -18.79 0.86 19.55
C ASP A 193 -17.72 0.47 18.53
N ALA A 194 -16.52 1.04 18.68
CA ALA A 194 -15.37 0.64 17.86
C ALA A 194 -14.89 -0.78 18.19
N LEU A 195 -14.98 -1.21 19.46
CA LEU A 195 -14.66 -2.58 19.87
C LEU A 195 -15.63 -3.60 19.25
N ASP A 196 -16.91 -3.32 19.32
CA ASP A 196 -17.95 -4.18 18.73
C ASP A 196 -17.78 -4.27 17.21
N LEU A 197 -17.52 -3.14 16.53
CA LEU A 197 -17.23 -3.11 15.11
C LEU A 197 -16.00 -3.96 14.74
N ALA A 198 -14.94 -3.90 15.55
CA ALA A 198 -13.75 -4.72 15.33
C ALA A 198 -14.06 -6.22 15.44
N ILE A 199 -14.78 -6.61 16.50
CA ILE A 199 -15.19 -8.00 16.73
C ILE A 199 -16.04 -8.51 15.58
N GLU A 200 -17.10 -7.78 15.21
CA GLU A 200 -17.98 -8.16 14.09
C GLU A 200 -17.22 -8.30 12.77
N THR A 201 -16.29 -7.39 12.52
CA THR A 201 -15.50 -7.41 11.27
C THR A 201 -14.56 -8.60 11.21
N TYR A 202 -13.88 -8.95 12.32
CA TYR A 202 -13.07 -10.15 12.40
C TYR A 202 -13.90 -11.44 12.29
N GLU A 203 -15.10 -11.48 12.88
CA GLU A 203 -16.02 -12.62 12.72
C GLU A 203 -16.46 -12.80 11.25
N GLN A 204 -16.67 -11.71 10.51
CA GLN A 204 -16.96 -11.77 9.08
C GLN A 204 -15.77 -12.29 8.29
N LEU A 205 -14.55 -11.84 8.59
CA LEU A 205 -13.32 -12.34 7.98
C LEU A 205 -13.13 -13.85 8.23
N LEU A 206 -13.42 -14.31 9.44
CA LEU A 206 -13.28 -15.71 9.81
C LEU A 206 -14.17 -16.63 8.94
N LYS A 207 -15.35 -16.15 8.49
CA LYS A 207 -16.26 -16.91 7.62
C LYS A 207 -15.69 -17.18 6.24
N THR A 208 -14.80 -16.31 5.74
CA THR A 208 -14.19 -16.41 4.40
C THR A 208 -12.75 -16.90 4.44
N ALA A 209 -12.11 -16.92 5.61
CA ALA A 209 -10.72 -17.32 5.78
C ALA A 209 -10.52 -18.80 5.46
N GLN A 210 -9.51 -19.10 4.63
CA GLN A 210 -9.16 -20.47 4.23
C GLN A 210 -7.74 -20.86 4.70
N ASN A 211 -6.88 -19.87 4.94
CA ASN A 211 -5.52 -20.12 5.38
C ASN A 211 -5.51 -20.41 6.89
N PRO A 212 -4.95 -21.55 7.37
CA PRO A 212 -4.89 -21.88 8.78
C PRO A 212 -4.21 -20.82 9.65
N ASP A 213 -3.10 -20.22 9.20
CA ASP A 213 -2.38 -19.18 9.94
C ASP A 213 -3.24 -17.92 10.10
N GLN A 214 -4.02 -17.59 9.06
CA GLN A 214 -4.98 -16.49 9.11
C GLN A 214 -6.10 -16.77 10.11
N ILE A 215 -6.66 -17.97 10.07
CA ILE A 215 -7.72 -18.40 11.01
C ILE A 215 -7.21 -18.33 12.44
N GLU A 216 -6.01 -18.81 12.71
CA GLU A 216 -5.39 -18.75 14.04
C GLU A 216 -5.19 -17.29 14.50
N ALA A 217 -4.66 -16.43 13.64
CA ALA A 217 -4.46 -15.02 13.94
C ALA A 217 -5.79 -14.28 14.24
N ILE A 218 -6.84 -14.53 13.46
CA ILE A 218 -8.16 -13.94 13.70
C ILE A 218 -8.76 -14.44 15.00
N ASN A 219 -8.69 -15.73 15.30
CA ASN A 219 -9.20 -16.30 16.55
C ASN A 219 -8.46 -15.75 17.77
N SER A 220 -7.15 -15.57 17.68
CA SER A 220 -6.35 -14.95 18.71
C SER A 220 -6.78 -13.49 18.97
N ALA A 221 -6.97 -12.71 17.89
CA ALA A 221 -7.46 -11.33 17.99
C ALA A 221 -8.85 -11.28 18.64
N LEU A 222 -9.80 -12.09 18.19
CA LEU A 222 -11.15 -12.16 18.75
C LEU A 222 -11.14 -12.54 20.24
N SER A 223 -10.29 -13.50 20.63
CA SER A 223 -10.16 -13.89 22.05
C SER A 223 -9.65 -12.73 22.90
N ALA A 224 -8.66 -11.99 22.42
CA ALA A 224 -8.12 -10.82 23.10
C ALA A 224 -9.16 -9.70 23.23
N LEU A 225 -9.84 -9.35 22.14
CA LEU A 225 -10.82 -8.26 22.12
C LEU A 225 -12.01 -8.52 23.02
N ARG A 226 -12.53 -9.75 23.05
CA ARG A 226 -13.63 -10.14 23.94
C ARG A 226 -13.29 -10.10 25.42
N ALA A 227 -12.01 -10.11 25.76
CA ALA A 227 -11.53 -9.97 27.13
C ALA A 227 -11.32 -8.50 27.55
N TRP A 228 -11.43 -7.53 26.64
CA TRP A 228 -11.25 -6.12 26.97
C TRP A 228 -12.39 -5.60 27.85
N LYS A 229 -11.98 -4.79 28.84
CA LYS A 229 -12.89 -4.02 29.73
C LYS A 229 -12.26 -2.65 29.90
N PHE A 230 -13.00 -1.64 29.57
CA PHE A 230 -12.61 -0.24 29.73
C PHE A 230 -13.18 0.33 31.04
#